data_d402b5ab318595bd459b6f3acf73028d
#
_entry.id   d402b5ab318595bd459b6f3acf73028d
#
_cell.length_a   1.000
_cell.length_b   1.000
_cell.length_c   1.000
_cell.angle_alpha   90.00
_cell.angle_beta   90.00
_cell.angle_gamma   90.00
#
_symmetry.space_group_name_H-M   'P 1'
#
loop_
_entity.id
_entity.type
_entity.pdbx_description
1 polymer ?
#
loop_
_entity_poly.entity_id
_entity_poly.type
_entity_poly.pdbx_seq_one_letter_code
_entity_poly.pdbx_strand_id
1 'polypeptide(L)'
;MKITSFRKIVLSLSAVVFVSSAAFSQEAEEAKSQKKNTFIWKFYEQTAGAYYFKSDYVSGGDHFAPITGLFNSFELKTTFNAECKIPAPLGKHFLLKDSNVRIKTAFELCPVTVRPLVSVSFTPLPFFVFSTGASIGTGWSALGFKGLCKLDENGISYGENGKISKNSIEYENLMPFGNYYYDFWFSGLFQFDTGAIFPGDWNHAVMQASYTVSYVGVTGVDDGKIWLWQLVGNNCNGWRYTANFVLGYQMPLPLSMIAVNTDVYALFNSDDYGIYSSSYNGDFTNVTISPMLKFDFSKKDSLFVLFEFKKRRSFEEEHSESKEEIFLTYSGAEWFFNRIAFSWTHIF
;
A
#
# COMPACT_ATOMS: atom_id res chain seq x y z
N MET A 1 -14.13 -22.44 28.82
CA MET A 1 -14.36 -22.17 27.40
C MET A 1 -13.13 -21.45 26.88
N LYS A 2 -12.20 -22.21 26.28
CA LYS A 2 -10.92 -21.66 25.79
C LYS A 2 -11.18 -20.90 24.50
N ILE A 3 -10.98 -19.61 24.52
CA ILE A 3 -10.96 -18.78 23.32
C ILE A 3 -9.65 -19.10 22.60
N THR A 4 -9.73 -19.94 21.58
CA THR A 4 -8.62 -20.26 20.70
C THR A 4 -8.16 -19.00 19.97
N SER A 5 -6.89 -18.72 20.08
CA SER A 5 -6.12 -17.63 19.53
C SER A 5 -6.39 -17.47 18.03
N PHE A 6 -7.06 -16.38 17.64
CA PHE A 6 -7.10 -15.90 16.27
C PHE A 6 -5.76 -15.25 15.92
N ARG A 7 -4.80 -16.01 15.44
CA ARG A 7 -3.60 -15.47 14.80
C ARG A 7 -3.91 -15.17 13.34
N LYS A 8 -3.84 -13.92 12.99
CA LYS A 8 -4.16 -13.40 11.68
C LYS A 8 -2.88 -13.08 10.92
N ILE A 9 -2.71 -13.70 9.78
CA ILE A 9 -1.76 -13.27 8.77
C ILE A 9 -2.42 -12.10 8.05
N VAL A 10 -2.03 -10.89 8.38
CA VAL A 10 -2.45 -9.69 7.66
C VAL A 10 -1.25 -9.19 6.87
N LEU A 11 -1.35 -9.37 5.58
CA LEU A 11 -0.40 -8.86 4.62
C LEU A 11 -0.62 -7.36 4.38
N SER A 12 0.48 -6.61 4.31
CA SER A 12 0.53 -5.17 4.17
C SER A 12 -0.46 -4.63 3.14
N LEU A 13 -1.24 -3.64 3.55
CA LEU A 13 -1.70 -2.63 2.61
C LEU A 13 -0.42 -1.89 2.17
N SER A 14 0.23 -2.38 1.13
CA SER A 14 1.07 -1.50 0.33
C SER A 14 0.22 -0.27 0.13
N ALA A 15 0.73 0.90 0.52
CA ALA A 15 0.05 2.14 0.25
C ALA A 15 -0.24 2.14 -1.24
N VAL A 16 -1.43 1.68 -1.63
CA VAL A 16 -1.92 1.87 -2.97
C VAL A 16 -1.97 3.37 -3.07
N VAL A 17 -0.98 3.92 -3.72
CA VAL A 17 -1.02 5.29 -4.16
C VAL A 17 -2.15 5.30 -5.17
N PHE A 18 -3.38 5.42 -4.67
CA PHE A 18 -4.51 5.82 -5.46
C PHE A 18 -4.22 7.24 -5.90
N VAL A 19 -3.32 7.36 -6.88
CA VAL A 19 -3.24 8.58 -7.67
C VAL A 19 -4.62 8.68 -8.31
N SER A 20 -5.36 9.64 -7.87
CA SER A 20 -6.70 9.91 -8.27
C SER A 20 -6.78 10.08 -9.79
N SER A 21 -7.01 8.98 -10.52
CA SER A 21 -7.46 9.06 -11.92
C SER A 21 -8.78 9.86 -12.05
N ALA A 22 -9.50 10.05 -10.94
CA ALA A 22 -10.60 11.01 -10.82
C ALA A 22 -10.21 12.46 -11.14
N ALA A 23 -8.93 12.82 -11.04
CA ALA A 23 -8.49 14.18 -11.36
C ALA A 23 -8.65 14.54 -12.85
N PHE A 24 -8.58 13.58 -13.76
CA PHE A 24 -8.61 13.87 -15.18
C PHE A 24 -9.97 14.37 -15.70
N SER A 25 -11.09 13.76 -15.28
CA SER A 25 -12.40 14.14 -15.79
C SER A 25 -13.00 15.38 -15.10
N GLN A 26 -12.70 15.62 -13.82
CA GLN A 26 -13.15 16.79 -13.09
C GLN A 26 -12.35 18.07 -13.39
N GLU A 27 -11.03 17.95 -13.61
CA GLU A 27 -10.18 19.12 -13.93
C GLU A 27 -10.53 19.78 -15.27
N ALA A 28 -11.08 19.04 -16.22
CA ALA A 28 -11.46 19.60 -17.53
C ALA A 28 -12.69 20.53 -17.46
N GLU A 29 -13.61 20.33 -16.52
CA GLU A 29 -14.77 21.22 -16.32
C GLU A 29 -14.46 22.43 -15.43
N GLU A 30 -13.63 22.29 -14.40
CA GLU A 30 -13.26 23.37 -13.50
C GLU A 30 -12.32 24.41 -14.16
N ALA A 31 -11.50 24.00 -15.14
CA ALA A 31 -10.58 24.87 -15.84
C ALA A 31 -11.26 26.00 -16.65
N LYS A 32 -12.55 25.92 -16.91
CA LYS A 32 -13.28 26.94 -17.71
C LYS A 32 -13.70 28.19 -16.93
N SER A 33 -13.54 28.23 -15.61
CA SER A 33 -14.15 29.28 -14.76
C SER A 33 -13.20 30.07 -13.87
N GLN A 34 -11.87 29.96 -13.89
CA GLN A 34 -11.07 30.62 -12.86
C GLN A 34 -10.01 31.62 -13.31
N LYS A 35 -10.05 32.78 -12.64
CA LYS A 35 -9.07 33.86 -12.64
C LYS A 35 -7.70 33.38 -12.15
N LYS A 36 -6.61 33.96 -12.75
CA LYS A 36 -5.20 33.76 -12.41
C LYS A 36 -4.92 33.71 -10.89
N ASN A 37 -4.13 32.74 -10.47
CA ASN A 37 -3.45 32.63 -9.17
C ASN A 37 -4.31 32.44 -7.92
N THR A 38 -5.32 31.58 -7.94
CA THR A 38 -6.06 31.24 -6.73
C THR A 38 -5.64 29.85 -6.23
N PHE A 39 -5.34 29.72 -4.93
CA PHE A 39 -5.15 28.45 -4.27
C PHE A 39 -6.46 27.66 -4.30
N ILE A 40 -6.43 26.40 -4.74
CA ILE A 40 -7.59 25.55 -4.79
C ILE A 40 -7.45 24.52 -3.66
N TRP A 41 -8.38 24.58 -2.73
CA TRP A 41 -8.46 23.63 -1.62
C TRP A 41 -9.45 22.53 -1.90
N LYS A 42 -9.08 21.31 -1.56
CA LYS A 42 -9.92 20.12 -1.60
C LYS A 42 -9.83 19.40 -0.27
N PHE A 43 -10.98 19.12 0.35
CA PHE A 43 -11.07 18.32 1.56
C PHE A 43 -11.86 17.07 1.23
N TYR A 44 -11.35 15.91 1.62
CA TYR A 44 -12.04 14.66 1.38
C TYR A 44 -11.67 13.62 2.41
N GLU A 45 -12.62 12.74 2.66
CA GLU A 45 -12.46 11.53 3.45
C GLU A 45 -12.30 10.33 2.52
N GLN A 46 -11.47 9.38 2.94
CA GLN A 46 -11.30 8.10 2.26
C GLN A 46 -11.38 6.98 3.29
N THR A 47 -12.42 6.16 3.19
CA THR A 47 -12.56 4.95 4.01
C THR A 47 -12.25 3.73 3.17
N ALA A 48 -11.24 2.99 3.59
CA ALA A 48 -10.78 1.78 2.92
C ALA A 48 -10.93 0.57 3.83
N GLY A 49 -11.32 -0.54 3.24
CA GLY A 49 -11.42 -1.81 3.93
C GLY A 49 -11.07 -2.98 3.03
N ALA A 50 -10.81 -4.13 3.64
CA ALA A 50 -10.53 -5.35 2.92
C ALA A 50 -11.07 -6.56 3.65
N TYR A 51 -11.57 -7.51 2.87
CA TYR A 51 -12.04 -8.81 3.31
C TYR A 51 -11.06 -9.87 2.80
N TYR A 52 -10.45 -10.61 3.73
CA TYR A 52 -9.44 -11.62 3.42
C TYR A 52 -10.06 -13.01 3.43
N PHE A 53 -9.78 -13.78 2.37
CA PHE A 53 -10.10 -15.20 2.31
C PHE A 53 -9.02 -16.01 3.00
N LYS A 54 -9.43 -17.17 3.54
CA LYS A 54 -8.44 -18.11 4.05
C LYS A 54 -7.77 -18.82 2.87
N SER A 55 -6.45 -18.80 2.88
CA SER A 55 -5.62 -19.55 1.93
C SER A 55 -4.47 -20.13 2.72
N ASP A 56 -4.50 -21.43 2.93
CA ASP A 56 -3.45 -22.14 3.64
C ASP A 56 -2.20 -22.18 2.75
N TYR A 57 -1.04 -22.12 3.40
CA TYR A 57 0.23 -22.26 2.71
C TYR A 57 0.42 -23.71 2.30
N VAL A 58 0.96 -23.89 1.11
CA VAL A 58 1.38 -25.19 0.61
C VAL A 58 2.91 -25.19 0.60
N SER A 59 3.54 -26.19 1.22
CA SER A 59 4.99 -26.33 1.21
C SER A 59 5.50 -26.74 -0.17
N GLY A 60 6.71 -26.30 -0.51
CA GLY A 60 7.38 -26.65 -1.76
C GLY A 60 7.70 -25.44 -2.64
N GLY A 61 8.07 -25.71 -3.89
CA GLY A 61 8.48 -24.71 -4.85
C GLY A 61 7.37 -23.81 -5.38
N ASP A 62 7.47 -23.39 -6.65
CA ASP A 62 6.52 -22.48 -7.27
C ASP A 62 5.18 -23.16 -7.55
N HIS A 63 4.09 -22.59 -7.07
CA HIS A 63 2.73 -23.12 -7.23
C HIS A 63 1.62 -22.09 -7.01
N PHE A 64 0.37 -22.50 -7.11
CA PHE A 64 -0.83 -21.77 -6.71
C PHE A 64 -1.38 -22.33 -5.41
N ALA A 65 -1.63 -21.43 -4.44
CA ALA A 65 -2.30 -21.82 -3.18
C ALA A 65 -3.83 -21.67 -3.35
N PRO A 66 -4.60 -22.71 -2.93
CA PRO A 66 -6.05 -22.68 -3.03
C PRO A 66 -6.68 -21.77 -1.98
N ILE A 67 -7.91 -21.31 -2.22
CA ILE A 67 -8.78 -20.79 -1.17
C ILE A 67 -9.27 -21.97 -0.34
N THR A 68 -8.98 -21.97 0.96
CA THR A 68 -9.31 -23.05 1.89
C THR A 68 -10.45 -22.69 2.86
N GLY A 69 -10.88 -21.43 2.85
CA GLY A 69 -12.01 -20.96 3.65
C GLY A 69 -12.51 -19.60 3.25
N LEU A 70 -13.75 -19.30 3.61
CA LEU A 70 -14.42 -18.06 3.21
C LEU A 70 -13.91 -16.83 3.97
N PHE A 71 -13.45 -16.98 5.20
CA PHE A 71 -13.07 -15.87 6.06
C PHE A 71 -11.76 -16.13 6.79
N ASN A 72 -10.84 -15.19 6.69
CA ASN A 72 -9.63 -15.13 7.49
C ASN A 72 -9.64 -13.90 8.40
N SER A 73 -9.79 -12.72 7.81
CA SER A 73 -9.74 -11.45 8.55
C SER A 73 -10.45 -10.31 7.80
N PHE A 74 -10.59 -9.19 8.48
CA PHE A 74 -11.12 -7.95 7.95
C PHE A 74 -10.25 -6.78 8.37
N GLU A 75 -10.12 -5.79 7.50
CA GLU A 75 -9.37 -4.57 7.74
C GLU A 75 -10.23 -3.35 7.43
N LEU A 76 -10.09 -2.30 8.23
CA LEU A 76 -10.77 -1.02 8.03
C LEU A 76 -9.87 0.13 8.48
N LYS A 77 -9.81 1.18 7.66
CA LYS A 77 -9.15 2.43 8.01
C LYS A 77 -9.83 3.62 7.35
N THR A 78 -9.73 4.77 7.96
CA THR A 78 -10.23 6.04 7.44
C THR A 78 -9.11 7.06 7.40
N THR A 79 -9.05 7.85 6.31
CA THR A 79 -8.05 8.90 6.11
C THR A 79 -8.75 10.20 5.77
N PHE A 80 -8.52 11.23 6.55
CA PHE A 80 -8.95 12.61 6.27
C PHE A 80 -7.84 13.33 5.53
N ASN A 81 -8.19 13.98 4.44
CA ASN A 81 -7.23 14.61 3.54
C ASN A 81 -7.56 16.09 3.33
N ALA A 82 -6.53 16.92 3.34
CA ALA A 82 -6.57 18.30 2.91
C ALA A 82 -5.50 18.52 1.84
N GLU A 83 -5.92 18.98 0.67
CA GLU A 83 -5.04 19.23 -0.48
C GLU A 83 -5.17 20.68 -0.92
N CYS A 84 -4.03 21.33 -1.14
CA CYS A 84 -3.93 22.66 -1.71
C CYS A 84 -3.21 22.60 -3.05
N LYS A 85 -3.90 22.89 -4.15
CA LYS A 85 -3.32 23.03 -5.49
C LYS A 85 -2.93 24.47 -5.72
N ILE A 86 -1.65 24.69 -6.06
CA ILE A 86 -1.03 25.98 -6.31
C ILE A 86 -0.66 26.03 -7.79
N PRO A 87 -1.33 26.82 -8.64
CA PRO A 87 -0.94 27.00 -10.02
C PRO A 87 0.48 27.55 -10.12
N ALA A 88 1.32 26.90 -10.92
CA ALA A 88 2.72 27.28 -11.13
C ALA A 88 3.08 27.15 -12.63
N PRO A 89 2.47 27.99 -13.52
CA PRO A 89 2.62 27.84 -14.95
C PRO A 89 4.08 28.07 -15.37
N LEU A 90 4.67 27.09 -16.05
CA LEU A 90 6.05 27.11 -16.52
C LEU A 90 6.21 27.84 -17.88
N GLY A 91 5.07 28.16 -18.53
CA GLY A 91 5.08 28.84 -19.82
C GLY A 91 3.69 28.97 -20.43
N LYS A 92 3.65 29.59 -21.65
CA LYS A 92 2.39 29.81 -22.38
C LYS A 92 1.97 28.63 -23.25
N HIS A 93 2.86 27.65 -23.43
CA HIS A 93 2.56 26.44 -24.24
C HIS A 93 1.46 25.63 -23.55
N PHE A 94 0.55 25.01 -24.32
CA PHE A 94 -0.62 24.31 -23.80
C PHE A 94 -0.27 23.19 -22.79
N LEU A 95 0.90 22.56 -22.89
CA LEU A 95 1.39 21.56 -21.94
C LEU A 95 1.96 22.16 -20.65
N LEU A 96 2.37 23.41 -20.65
CA LEU A 96 3.07 24.06 -19.52
C LEU A 96 2.18 25.05 -18.74
N LYS A 97 1.05 25.45 -19.33
CA LYS A 97 0.16 26.46 -18.72
C LYS A 97 -0.53 25.95 -17.44
N ASP A 98 -0.77 24.62 -17.35
CA ASP A 98 -1.49 23.97 -16.25
C ASP A 98 -0.55 23.30 -15.23
N SER A 99 0.77 23.61 -15.32
CA SER A 99 1.75 23.17 -14.34
C SER A 99 1.36 23.64 -12.94
N ASN A 100 1.53 22.78 -11.94
CA ASN A 100 1.10 23.09 -10.58
C ASN A 100 1.93 22.37 -9.52
N VAL A 101 1.89 22.90 -8.31
CA VAL A 101 2.37 22.26 -7.10
C VAL A 101 1.16 21.92 -6.24
N ARG A 102 1.11 20.72 -5.67
CA ARG A 102 0.09 20.31 -4.70
C ARG A 102 0.76 20.01 -3.38
N ILE A 103 0.20 20.53 -2.31
CA ILE A 103 0.58 20.20 -0.94
C ILE A 103 -0.60 19.42 -0.35
N LYS A 104 -0.34 18.23 0.13
CA LYS A 104 -1.34 17.37 0.74
C LYS A 104 -0.92 17.05 2.16
N THR A 105 -1.87 17.19 3.10
CA THR A 105 -1.77 16.65 4.44
C THR A 105 -2.86 15.61 4.62
N ALA A 106 -2.54 14.54 5.31
CA ALA A 106 -3.51 13.48 5.60
C ALA A 106 -3.37 12.98 7.02
N PHE A 107 -4.46 12.46 7.56
CA PHE A 107 -4.53 11.88 8.90
C PHE A 107 -5.24 10.53 8.81
N GLU A 108 -4.47 9.46 8.90
CA GLU A 108 -4.97 8.09 8.84
C GLU A 108 -5.29 7.58 10.23
N LEU A 109 -6.47 6.99 10.36
CA LEU A 109 -6.96 6.33 11.56
C LEU A 109 -7.30 4.87 11.27
N CYS A 110 -6.78 3.98 12.10
CA CYS A 110 -7.12 2.58 12.18
C CYS A 110 -7.43 2.26 13.66
N PRO A 111 -8.17 1.20 14.01
CA PRO A 111 -8.48 0.87 15.40
C PRO A 111 -7.28 0.78 16.35
N VAL A 112 -6.11 0.49 15.84
CA VAL A 112 -4.88 0.27 16.63
C VAL A 112 -3.70 1.18 16.22
N THR A 113 -3.90 2.13 15.30
CA THR A 113 -2.84 3.04 14.86
C THR A 113 -3.38 4.39 14.45
N VAL A 114 -2.50 5.39 14.52
CA VAL A 114 -2.71 6.71 13.97
C VAL A 114 -1.46 7.14 13.19
N ARG A 115 -1.65 7.77 12.02
CA ARG A 115 -0.56 8.17 11.15
C ARG A 115 -0.87 9.48 10.39
N PRO A 116 -0.36 10.63 10.85
CA PRO A 116 -0.27 11.84 10.04
C PRO A 116 0.75 11.69 8.91
N LEU A 117 0.46 12.37 7.80
CA LEU A 117 1.23 12.33 6.58
C LEU A 117 1.25 13.71 5.91
N VAL A 118 2.36 14.07 5.30
CA VAL A 118 2.51 15.26 4.45
C VAL A 118 3.22 14.89 3.16
N SER A 119 2.76 15.47 2.06
CA SER A 119 3.43 15.32 0.76
C SER A 119 3.33 16.57 -0.09
N VAL A 120 4.29 16.71 -0.99
CA VAL A 120 4.34 17.76 -2.02
C VAL A 120 4.49 17.06 -3.36
N SER A 121 3.66 17.46 -4.32
CA SER A 121 3.72 16.96 -5.69
C SER A 121 3.92 18.13 -6.65
N PHE A 122 4.73 17.93 -7.66
CA PHE A 122 4.97 18.88 -8.74
C PHE A 122 4.58 18.24 -10.06
N THR A 123 3.67 18.89 -10.79
CA THR A 123 3.20 18.47 -12.11
C THR A 123 3.72 19.45 -13.16
N PRO A 124 4.93 19.25 -13.73
CA PRO A 124 5.47 20.14 -14.77
C PRO A 124 4.72 20.01 -16.11
N LEU A 125 4.24 18.81 -16.41
CA LEU A 125 3.50 18.43 -17.61
C LEU A 125 2.30 17.58 -17.20
N PRO A 126 1.19 17.56 -17.93
CA PRO A 126 -0.01 16.79 -17.56
C PRO A 126 0.24 15.28 -17.37
N PHE A 127 1.28 14.75 -18.01
CA PHE A 127 1.62 13.33 -17.98
C PHE A 127 2.79 12.98 -17.06
N PHE A 128 3.43 13.96 -16.40
CA PHE A 128 4.49 13.71 -15.41
C PHE A 128 4.17 14.35 -14.07
N VAL A 129 4.26 13.56 -13.00
CA VAL A 129 4.14 14.05 -11.62
C VAL A 129 5.33 13.55 -10.81
N PHE A 130 6.01 14.45 -10.15
CA PHE A 130 7.04 14.13 -9.17
C PHE A 130 6.51 14.44 -7.78
N SER A 131 6.69 13.53 -6.83
CA SER A 131 6.22 13.75 -5.47
C SER A 131 7.23 13.29 -4.44
N THR A 132 7.18 13.93 -3.29
CA THR A 132 7.92 13.55 -2.10
C THR A 132 7.02 13.72 -0.89
N GLY A 133 7.27 12.95 0.13
CA GLY A 133 6.50 13.06 1.36
C GLY A 133 7.11 12.28 2.50
N ALA A 134 6.49 12.43 3.66
CA ALA A 134 6.84 11.71 4.86
C ALA A 134 5.60 11.41 5.68
N SER A 135 5.64 10.34 6.47
CA SER A 135 4.66 10.08 7.49
C SER A 135 5.32 9.65 8.79
N ILE A 136 4.60 9.84 9.88
CA ILE A 136 4.97 9.33 11.19
C ILE A 136 3.72 8.69 11.80
N GLY A 137 3.86 7.57 12.49
CA GLY A 137 2.72 6.89 13.07
C GLY A 137 3.06 6.26 14.40
N THR A 138 2.06 6.01 15.20
CA THR A 138 2.18 5.22 16.44
C THR A 138 1.04 4.23 16.53
N GLY A 139 1.23 3.18 17.33
CA GLY A 139 0.24 2.13 17.46
C GLY A 139 0.16 1.57 18.85
N TRP A 140 -0.98 0.99 19.16
CA TRP A 140 -1.30 0.33 20.41
C TRP A 140 -1.96 -1.02 20.14
N SER A 141 -2.10 -1.84 21.17
CA SER A 141 -2.83 -3.10 21.05
C SER A 141 -4.20 -2.97 21.71
N ALA A 142 -5.25 -3.33 21.00
CA ALA A 142 -6.62 -3.31 21.50
C ALA A 142 -7.43 -4.46 20.90
N LEU A 143 -8.33 -5.05 21.69
CA LEU A 143 -9.24 -6.12 21.26
C LEU A 143 -8.55 -7.31 20.57
N GLY A 144 -7.31 -7.62 20.98
CA GLY A 144 -6.52 -8.69 20.37
C GLY A 144 -5.77 -8.31 19.10
N PHE A 145 -5.92 -7.06 18.63
CA PHE A 145 -5.19 -6.51 17.48
C PHE A 145 -3.92 -5.80 17.95
N LYS A 146 -2.83 -5.95 17.21
CA LYS A 146 -1.53 -5.32 17.49
C LYS A 146 -1.27 -4.20 16.47
N GLY A 147 -0.94 -3.00 16.96
CA GLY A 147 -0.67 -1.83 16.14
C GLY A 147 0.79 -1.72 15.74
N LEU A 148 1.68 -1.43 16.70
CA LEU A 148 3.12 -1.31 16.50
C LEU A 148 3.84 -2.19 17.52
N CYS A 149 4.57 -3.19 17.05
CA CYS A 149 5.26 -4.18 17.89
C CYS A 149 6.61 -4.55 17.25
N LYS A 150 7.54 -5.02 18.07
CA LYS A 150 8.77 -5.68 17.61
C LYS A 150 8.70 -7.19 17.87
N LEU A 151 9.39 -7.97 17.05
CA LEU A 151 9.56 -9.41 17.31
C LEU A 151 10.40 -9.60 18.56
N ASP A 152 9.89 -10.40 19.51
CA ASP A 152 10.72 -10.86 20.61
C ASP A 152 11.70 -11.92 20.13
N GLU A 153 12.99 -11.63 20.20
CA GLU A 153 14.07 -12.54 19.78
C GLU A 153 14.66 -13.38 20.92
N ASN A 154 14.13 -13.29 22.13
CA ASN A 154 14.58 -14.13 23.24
C ASN A 154 14.26 -15.61 22.95
N GLY A 155 15.22 -16.49 23.21
CA GLY A 155 15.05 -17.93 23.00
C GLY A 155 15.13 -18.39 21.53
N ILE A 156 15.71 -17.56 20.65
CA ILE A 156 16.11 -18.00 19.31
C ILE A 156 17.22 -19.06 19.46
N SER A 157 17.06 -20.16 18.73
CA SER A 157 18.05 -21.21 18.63
C SER A 157 18.57 -21.34 17.20
N TYR A 158 19.83 -21.64 17.07
CA TYR A 158 20.51 -21.85 15.80
C TYR A 158 20.75 -23.36 15.63
N GLY A 159 20.11 -23.94 14.62
CA GLY A 159 20.28 -25.33 14.25
C GLY A 159 21.51 -25.56 13.35
N GLU A 160 21.76 -26.82 13.04
CA GLU A 160 22.72 -27.21 12.01
C GLU A 160 22.32 -26.55 10.68
N ASN A 161 23.32 -26.13 9.90
CA ASN A 161 23.13 -25.39 8.62
C ASN A 161 22.57 -23.95 8.75
N GLY A 162 22.68 -23.32 9.92
CA GLY A 162 22.22 -21.92 10.11
C GLY A 162 20.72 -21.74 10.16
N LYS A 163 19.96 -22.82 10.29
CA LYS A 163 18.50 -22.75 10.45
C LYS A 163 18.15 -22.09 11.77
N ILE A 164 17.29 -21.06 11.69
CA ILE A 164 16.82 -20.31 12.87
C ILE A 164 15.47 -20.86 13.30
N SER A 165 15.30 -21.09 14.59
CA SER A 165 14.03 -21.57 15.15
C SER A 165 13.73 -20.91 16.48
N LYS A 166 12.44 -20.80 16.78
CA LYS A 166 11.93 -20.32 18.06
C LYS A 166 10.67 -21.11 18.45
N ASN A 167 10.57 -21.52 19.71
CA ASN A 167 9.46 -22.35 20.18
C ASN A 167 8.15 -21.59 20.37
N SER A 168 8.23 -20.32 20.75
CA SER A 168 7.08 -19.44 20.93
C SER A 168 7.35 -18.10 20.30
N ILE A 169 6.51 -17.73 19.35
CA ILE A 169 6.67 -16.47 18.60
C ILE A 169 5.76 -15.42 19.22
N GLU A 170 6.39 -14.37 19.74
CA GLU A 170 5.71 -13.26 20.36
C GLU A 170 6.19 -11.94 19.78
N TYR A 171 5.25 -11.01 19.61
CA TYR A 171 5.54 -9.62 19.30
C TYR A 171 5.31 -8.78 20.54
N GLU A 172 6.35 -8.10 21.02
CA GLU A 172 6.29 -7.16 22.11
C GLU A 172 5.69 -5.83 21.65
N ASN A 173 4.73 -5.32 22.41
CA ASN A 173 4.19 -3.99 22.14
C ASN A 173 5.26 -2.92 22.36
N LEU A 174 5.44 -2.06 21.38
CA LEU A 174 6.22 -0.85 21.54
C LEU A 174 5.38 0.21 22.27
N MET A 175 6.05 1.14 22.96
CA MET A 175 5.38 2.16 23.74
C MET A 175 4.59 3.12 22.84
N PRO A 176 3.25 3.19 22.98
CA PRO A 176 2.45 4.15 22.23
C PRO A 176 2.91 5.58 22.53
N PHE A 177 3.03 6.40 21.48
CA PHE A 177 3.55 7.79 21.55
C PHE A 177 4.99 7.93 22.10
N GLY A 178 5.69 6.83 22.37
CA GLY A 178 7.11 6.78 22.70
C GLY A 178 7.95 6.19 21.58
N ASN A 179 7.37 5.25 20.83
CA ASN A 179 7.96 4.67 19.62
C ASN A 179 7.10 4.98 18.41
N TYR A 180 7.75 5.20 17.27
CA TYR A 180 7.09 5.65 16.06
C TYR A 180 7.53 4.84 14.85
N TYR A 181 6.56 4.43 14.04
CA TYR A 181 6.74 4.13 12.64
C TYR A 181 7.01 5.43 11.90
N TYR A 182 7.93 5.43 10.95
CA TYR A 182 8.17 6.57 10.07
C TYR A 182 8.54 6.09 8.67
N ASP A 183 8.14 6.87 7.69
CA ASP A 183 8.57 6.70 6.31
C ASP A 183 8.78 8.05 5.63
N PHE A 184 9.65 8.06 4.64
CA PHE A 184 9.77 9.16 3.69
C PHE A 184 10.01 8.57 2.30
N TRP A 185 9.51 9.26 1.28
CA TRP A 185 9.55 8.75 -0.08
C TRP A 185 9.77 9.83 -1.13
N PHE A 186 10.25 9.36 -2.31
CA PHE A 186 10.30 10.10 -3.56
C PHE A 186 9.63 9.25 -4.62
N SER A 187 8.79 9.85 -5.47
CA SER A 187 8.06 9.15 -6.51
C SER A 187 8.06 9.94 -7.82
N GLY A 188 8.20 9.22 -8.92
CA GLY A 188 7.92 9.69 -10.27
C GLY A 188 6.73 8.94 -10.85
N LEU A 189 5.77 9.65 -11.41
CA LEU A 189 4.60 9.09 -12.07
C LEU A 189 4.54 9.59 -13.52
N PHE A 190 4.39 8.66 -14.44
CA PHE A 190 3.92 8.89 -15.80
C PHE A 190 2.46 8.46 -15.90
N GLN A 191 1.63 9.30 -16.53
CA GLN A 191 0.22 9.01 -16.76
C GLN A 191 -0.21 9.50 -18.13
N PHE A 192 -1.10 8.74 -18.78
CA PHE A 192 -1.59 9.06 -20.10
C PHE A 192 -3.04 8.63 -20.26
N ASP A 193 -3.83 9.45 -20.95
CA ASP A 193 -5.20 9.18 -21.34
C ASP A 193 -5.36 9.44 -22.83
N THR A 194 -5.84 8.46 -23.59
CA THR A 194 -6.06 8.57 -25.02
C THR A 194 -7.08 9.63 -25.40
N GLY A 195 -7.99 10.01 -24.51
CA GLY A 195 -8.92 11.14 -24.66
C GLY A 195 -8.24 12.49 -24.90
N ALA A 196 -6.96 12.61 -24.52
CA ALA A 196 -6.16 13.78 -24.84
C ALA A 196 -5.84 13.92 -26.36
N ILE A 197 -5.86 12.81 -27.10
CA ILE A 197 -5.60 12.75 -28.54
C ILE A 197 -6.89 12.55 -29.33
N PHE A 198 -7.75 11.66 -28.84
CA PHE A 198 -8.99 11.25 -29.50
C PHE A 198 -10.20 11.76 -28.69
N PRO A 199 -10.77 12.92 -29.00
CA PRO A 199 -11.91 13.45 -28.27
C PRO A 199 -13.14 12.53 -28.34
N GLY A 200 -13.89 12.43 -27.24
CA GLY A 200 -15.12 11.66 -27.15
C GLY A 200 -15.21 10.89 -25.85
N ASP A 201 -16.40 10.80 -25.28
CA ASP A 201 -16.66 10.26 -23.95
C ASP A 201 -16.27 8.77 -23.77
N TRP A 202 -16.07 8.05 -24.86
CA TRP A 202 -15.71 6.62 -24.90
C TRP A 202 -14.26 6.36 -25.34
N ASN A 203 -13.46 7.39 -25.55
CA ASN A 203 -12.10 7.26 -26.09
C ASN A 203 -11.01 7.38 -24.99
N HIS A 204 -11.28 6.88 -23.81
CA HIS A 204 -10.44 7.03 -22.63
C HIS A 204 -9.78 5.72 -22.19
N ALA A 205 -8.77 5.26 -22.91
CA ALA A 205 -7.85 4.27 -22.38
C ALA A 205 -6.80 5.00 -21.51
N VAL A 206 -6.69 4.58 -20.26
CA VAL A 206 -5.80 5.22 -19.28
C VAL A 206 -4.64 4.29 -18.94
N MET A 207 -3.47 4.88 -18.86
CA MET A 207 -2.24 4.20 -18.47
C MET A 207 -1.52 5.02 -17.41
N GLN A 208 -1.04 4.36 -16.36
CA GLN A 208 -0.17 4.96 -15.35
C GLN A 208 1.00 4.02 -15.07
N ALA A 209 2.17 4.61 -14.86
CA ALA A 209 3.36 3.93 -14.39
C ALA A 209 4.05 4.80 -13.36
N SER A 210 4.30 4.30 -12.17
CA SER A 210 5.04 5.04 -11.15
C SER A 210 6.16 4.21 -10.55
N TYR A 211 7.18 4.92 -10.10
CA TYR A 211 8.28 4.34 -9.33
C TYR A 211 8.52 5.18 -8.10
N THR A 212 8.50 4.53 -6.95
CA THR A 212 8.68 5.16 -5.65
C THR A 212 9.84 4.50 -4.92
N VAL A 213 10.73 5.33 -4.42
CA VAL A 213 11.80 4.92 -3.50
C VAL A 213 11.45 5.45 -2.13
N SER A 214 11.50 4.60 -1.11
CA SER A 214 11.17 4.98 0.25
C SER A 214 12.12 4.35 1.27
N TYR A 215 12.35 5.05 2.35
CA TYR A 215 12.90 4.48 3.57
C TYR A 215 11.79 4.32 4.60
N VAL A 216 11.73 3.17 5.22
CA VAL A 216 10.73 2.86 6.25
C VAL A 216 11.44 2.32 7.48
N GLY A 217 11.03 2.80 8.65
CA GLY A 217 11.64 2.35 9.90
C GLY A 217 10.74 2.54 11.11
N VAL A 218 11.21 2.01 12.23
CA VAL A 218 10.56 2.13 13.53
C VAL A 218 11.60 2.58 14.56
N THR A 219 11.29 3.62 15.32
CA THR A 219 12.18 4.09 16.38
C THR A 219 12.24 3.06 17.52
N GLY A 220 13.43 2.83 18.07
CA GLY A 220 13.63 1.83 19.13
C GLY A 220 13.66 0.39 18.62
N VAL A 221 13.77 0.19 17.31
CA VAL A 221 14.05 -1.09 16.68
C VAL A 221 15.30 -0.92 15.84
N ASP A 222 16.32 -1.71 16.16
CA ASP A 222 17.62 -1.67 15.48
C ASP A 222 17.50 -2.25 14.06
N ASP A 223 18.47 -1.94 13.20
CA ASP A 223 18.59 -2.53 11.88
C ASP A 223 18.76 -4.06 11.98
N GLY A 224 18.18 -4.77 11.03
CA GLY A 224 18.14 -6.22 11.01
C GLY A 224 17.15 -6.86 11.98
N LYS A 225 16.35 -6.06 12.68
CA LYS A 225 15.29 -6.52 13.59
C LYS A 225 13.91 -6.44 12.94
N ILE A 226 13.05 -7.37 13.33
CA ILE A 226 11.72 -7.54 12.75
C ILE A 226 10.68 -6.82 13.60
N TRP A 227 9.75 -6.13 12.93
CA TRP A 227 8.65 -5.44 13.56
C TRP A 227 7.33 -5.65 12.81
N LEU A 228 6.23 -5.28 13.47
CA LEU A 228 4.87 -5.39 13.01
C LEU A 228 4.20 -4.01 13.02
N TRP A 229 3.51 -3.67 11.94
CA TRP A 229 2.68 -2.48 11.80
C TRP A 229 1.29 -2.85 11.30
N GLN A 230 0.25 -2.40 11.98
CA GLN A 230 -1.16 -2.66 11.60
C GLN A 230 -1.45 -4.15 11.33
N LEU A 231 -1.02 -5.03 12.22
CA LEU A 231 -1.12 -6.50 12.11
C LEU A 231 -0.19 -7.14 11.06
N VAL A 232 0.56 -6.34 10.32
CA VAL A 232 1.51 -6.86 9.33
C VAL A 232 2.86 -7.08 9.97
N GLY A 233 3.26 -8.33 10.06
CA GLY A 233 4.56 -8.75 10.55
C GLY A 233 5.64 -8.79 9.47
N ASN A 234 6.81 -9.29 9.88
CA ASN A 234 7.95 -9.52 9.00
C ASN A 234 8.42 -8.27 8.25
N ASN A 235 8.30 -7.08 8.89
CA ASN A 235 8.91 -5.85 8.39
C ASN A 235 10.27 -5.63 9.04
N CYS A 236 11.16 -4.92 8.34
CA CYS A 236 12.46 -4.45 8.83
C CYS A 236 12.66 -2.97 8.45
N ASN A 237 13.58 -2.30 9.13
CA ASN A 237 14.03 -0.98 8.72
C ASN A 237 14.80 -1.10 7.41
N GLY A 238 14.61 -0.19 6.48
CA GLY A 238 15.39 -0.21 5.25
C GLY A 238 14.79 0.55 4.09
N TRP A 239 15.62 0.69 3.05
CA TRP A 239 15.24 1.25 1.77
C TRP A 239 14.48 0.23 0.94
N ARG A 240 13.38 0.67 0.34
CA ARG A 240 12.54 -0.16 -0.53
C ARG A 240 12.07 0.61 -1.74
N TYR A 241 11.71 -0.12 -2.78
CA TYR A 241 11.06 0.44 -3.94
C TYR A 241 9.68 -0.15 -4.16
N THR A 242 8.81 0.64 -4.78
CA THR A 242 7.53 0.19 -5.29
C THR A 242 7.39 0.70 -6.72
N ALA A 243 7.12 -0.22 -7.66
CA ALA A 243 6.69 0.12 -9.01
C ALA A 243 5.21 -0.22 -9.14
N ASN A 244 4.43 0.72 -9.65
CA ASN A 244 3.00 0.54 -9.84
C ASN A 244 2.64 0.79 -11.29
N PHE A 245 1.79 -0.07 -11.85
CA PHE A 245 1.31 0.01 -13.24
C PHE A 245 -0.20 -0.13 -13.24
N VAL A 246 -0.89 0.80 -13.90
CA VAL A 246 -2.34 0.74 -14.11
C VAL A 246 -2.61 0.80 -15.60
N LEU A 247 -3.42 -0.11 -16.08
CA LEU A 247 -4.00 -0.07 -17.42
C LEU A 247 -5.52 -0.19 -17.29
N GLY A 248 -6.25 0.78 -17.83
CA GLY A 248 -7.68 0.84 -17.65
C GLY A 248 -8.42 1.49 -18.80
N TYR A 249 -9.73 1.41 -18.73
CA TYR A 249 -10.65 2.04 -19.63
C TYR A 249 -11.72 2.79 -18.85
N GLN A 250 -11.87 4.09 -19.14
CA GLN A 250 -12.87 4.95 -18.52
C GLN A 250 -14.13 5.01 -19.38
N MET A 251 -15.26 5.10 -18.73
CA MET A 251 -16.59 5.08 -19.34
C MET A 251 -17.45 6.20 -18.77
N PRO A 252 -18.34 6.81 -19.54
CA PRO A 252 -19.32 7.80 -19.06
C PRO A 252 -20.55 7.13 -18.42
N LEU A 253 -20.32 6.19 -17.52
CA LEU A 253 -21.31 5.40 -16.80
C LEU A 253 -21.08 5.49 -15.29
N PRO A 254 -22.04 5.09 -14.44
CA PRO A 254 -21.78 4.93 -13.00
C PRO A 254 -20.61 3.99 -12.69
N LEU A 255 -20.44 2.89 -13.43
CA LEU A 255 -19.18 2.14 -13.51
C LEU A 255 -18.24 2.92 -14.41
N SER A 256 -17.47 3.83 -13.81
CA SER A 256 -16.70 4.83 -14.54
C SER A 256 -15.34 4.33 -15.02
N MET A 257 -14.83 3.22 -14.47
CA MET A 257 -13.57 2.64 -14.93
C MET A 257 -13.48 1.14 -14.61
N ILE A 258 -12.92 0.40 -15.56
CA ILE A 258 -12.42 -0.96 -15.37
C ILE A 258 -10.92 -0.90 -15.62
N ALA A 259 -10.12 -1.48 -14.73
CA ALA A 259 -8.67 -1.46 -14.87
C ALA A 259 -8.01 -2.70 -14.26
N VAL A 260 -6.74 -2.87 -14.57
CA VAL A 260 -5.84 -3.79 -13.86
C VAL A 260 -4.73 -2.94 -13.24
N ASN A 261 -4.52 -3.11 -11.95
CA ASN A 261 -3.42 -2.56 -11.20
C ASN A 261 -2.38 -3.64 -10.94
N THR A 262 -1.11 -3.34 -11.12
CA THR A 262 0.01 -4.22 -10.79
C THR A 262 0.98 -3.48 -9.90
N ASP A 263 1.26 -4.02 -8.72
CA ASP A 263 2.26 -3.51 -7.79
C ASP A 263 3.42 -4.49 -7.70
N VAL A 264 4.63 -3.95 -7.74
CA VAL A 264 5.88 -4.68 -7.55
C VAL A 264 6.66 -3.99 -6.47
N TYR A 265 7.03 -4.67 -5.39
CA TYR A 265 7.83 -4.07 -4.34
C TYR A 265 8.87 -5.03 -3.75
N ALA A 266 10.04 -4.49 -3.37
CA ALA A 266 11.09 -5.21 -2.66
C ALA A 266 11.97 -4.24 -1.86
N LEU A 267 12.84 -4.79 -1.04
CA LEU A 267 13.95 -4.07 -0.42
C LEU A 267 15.07 -3.84 -1.45
N PHE A 268 15.85 -2.78 -1.26
CA PHE A 268 17.09 -2.57 -2.01
C PHE A 268 18.24 -3.41 -1.47
N ASN A 269 18.19 -3.76 -0.20
CA ASN A 269 19.22 -4.55 0.45
C ASN A 269 18.57 -5.74 1.17
N SER A 270 18.93 -6.95 0.75
CA SER A 270 18.45 -8.19 1.37
C SER A 270 18.87 -8.34 2.83
N ASP A 271 20.04 -7.76 3.19
CA ASP A 271 20.60 -7.87 4.54
C ASP A 271 19.84 -7.05 5.58
N ASP A 272 18.88 -6.21 5.16
CA ASP A 272 18.00 -5.47 6.07
C ASP A 272 17.13 -6.39 6.95
N TYR A 273 16.95 -7.66 6.58
CA TYR A 273 16.35 -8.69 7.42
C TYR A 273 17.30 -9.30 8.47
N GLY A 274 18.56 -8.83 8.53
CA GLY A 274 19.54 -9.30 9.51
C GLY A 274 19.80 -10.81 9.41
N ILE A 275 19.72 -11.49 10.54
CA ILE A 275 19.97 -12.95 10.63
C ILE A 275 19.01 -13.80 9.79
N TYR A 276 17.86 -13.25 9.41
CA TYR A 276 16.82 -13.96 8.64
C TYR A 276 17.02 -13.86 7.12
N SER A 277 17.90 -12.99 6.64
CA SER A 277 18.02 -12.63 5.22
C SER A 277 18.17 -13.84 4.29
N SER A 278 18.99 -14.81 4.66
CA SER A 278 19.26 -15.99 3.83
C SER A 278 18.10 -16.99 3.82
N SER A 279 17.55 -17.33 4.98
CA SER A 279 16.48 -18.33 5.09
C SER A 279 15.13 -17.79 4.58
N TYR A 280 14.83 -16.54 4.84
CA TYR A 280 13.59 -15.89 4.44
C TYR A 280 13.63 -15.34 3.00
N ASN A 281 14.79 -15.28 2.37
CA ASN A 281 15.02 -14.63 1.08
C ASN A 281 14.71 -13.13 1.11
N GLY A 282 15.66 -12.33 1.60
CA GLY A 282 15.53 -10.86 1.66
C GLY A 282 15.35 -10.20 0.29
N ASP A 283 15.82 -10.83 -0.80
CA ASP A 283 15.69 -10.35 -2.19
C ASP A 283 14.32 -10.63 -2.82
N PHE A 284 13.39 -11.24 -2.09
CA PHE A 284 12.11 -11.63 -2.65
C PHE A 284 11.32 -10.43 -3.14
N THR A 285 11.01 -10.46 -4.43
CA THR A 285 10.15 -9.45 -5.06
C THR A 285 8.69 -9.85 -4.93
N ASN A 286 7.94 -9.02 -4.22
CA ASN A 286 6.49 -9.15 -4.07
C ASN A 286 5.79 -8.57 -5.28
N VAL A 287 4.81 -9.29 -5.80
CA VAL A 287 3.98 -8.85 -6.93
C VAL A 287 2.51 -9.01 -6.55
N THR A 288 1.73 -7.99 -6.84
CA THR A 288 0.29 -8.00 -6.67
C THR A 288 -0.37 -7.60 -7.97
N ILE A 289 -1.37 -8.35 -8.43
CA ILE A 289 -2.17 -8.04 -9.62
C ILE A 289 -3.61 -7.90 -9.16
N SER A 290 -4.22 -6.75 -9.44
CA SER A 290 -5.55 -6.42 -8.95
C SER A 290 -6.44 -5.91 -10.08
N PRO A 291 -7.33 -6.76 -10.67
CA PRO A 291 -8.49 -6.26 -11.39
C PRO A 291 -9.27 -5.27 -10.51
N MET A 292 -9.67 -4.15 -11.09
CA MET A 292 -10.21 -3.02 -10.36
C MET A 292 -11.44 -2.44 -11.06
N LEU A 293 -12.46 -2.10 -10.28
CA LEU A 293 -13.66 -1.41 -10.71
C LEU A 293 -13.77 -0.09 -9.98
N LYS A 294 -14.10 0.98 -10.70
CA LYS A 294 -14.42 2.28 -10.11
C LYS A 294 -15.86 2.64 -10.39
N PHE A 295 -16.57 3.07 -9.37
CA PHE A 295 -17.93 3.60 -9.46
C PHE A 295 -17.92 5.06 -9.03
N ASP A 296 -18.49 5.94 -9.85
CA ASP A 296 -18.75 7.35 -9.51
C ASP A 296 -20.26 7.52 -9.31
N PHE A 297 -20.70 7.60 -8.05
CA PHE A 297 -22.12 7.73 -7.70
C PHE A 297 -22.59 9.19 -7.79
N SER A 298 -21.67 10.12 -7.54
CA SER A 298 -21.91 11.56 -7.62
C SER A 298 -20.57 12.29 -7.88
N LYS A 299 -20.62 13.62 -8.03
CA LYS A 299 -19.39 14.45 -8.07
C LYS A 299 -18.58 14.40 -6.76
N LYS A 300 -19.20 13.93 -5.67
CA LYS A 300 -18.58 13.86 -4.35
C LYS A 300 -18.24 12.45 -3.90
N ASP A 301 -18.91 11.44 -4.43
CA ASP A 301 -18.85 10.07 -3.92
C ASP A 301 -18.36 9.10 -5.00
N SER A 302 -17.29 8.41 -4.70
CA SER A 302 -16.74 7.33 -5.54
C SER A 302 -16.33 6.11 -4.72
N LEU A 303 -16.38 4.95 -5.35
CA LEU A 303 -16.00 3.67 -4.78
C LEU A 303 -15.06 2.93 -5.72
N PHE A 304 -13.93 2.49 -5.20
CA PHE A 304 -13.08 1.50 -5.84
C PHE A 304 -13.29 0.13 -5.21
N VAL A 305 -13.30 -0.91 -6.04
CA VAL A 305 -13.31 -2.31 -5.63
C VAL A 305 -12.17 -3.02 -6.33
N LEU A 306 -11.35 -3.75 -5.58
CA LEU A 306 -10.19 -4.48 -6.07
C LEU A 306 -10.31 -5.96 -5.71
N PHE A 307 -9.91 -6.82 -6.65
CA PHE A 307 -9.78 -8.26 -6.46
C PHE A 307 -8.30 -8.61 -6.50
N GLU A 308 -7.67 -8.82 -5.35
CA GLU A 308 -6.21 -8.86 -5.22
C GLU A 308 -5.67 -10.29 -5.30
N PHE A 309 -4.85 -10.55 -6.31
CA PHE A 309 -4.01 -11.74 -6.43
C PHE A 309 -2.58 -11.35 -6.04
N LYS A 310 -1.97 -12.10 -5.15
CA LYS A 310 -0.65 -11.78 -4.61
C LYS A 310 0.30 -12.95 -4.74
N LYS A 311 1.56 -12.64 -5.07
CA LYS A 311 2.69 -13.53 -4.98
C LYS A 311 3.30 -13.40 -3.58
N ARG A 312 3.41 -14.50 -2.85
CA ARG A 312 4.08 -14.61 -1.54
C ARG A 312 5.18 -15.66 -1.58
N ARG A 313 6.03 -15.67 -0.56
CA ARG A 313 7.04 -16.71 -0.40
C ARG A 313 6.38 -18.06 -0.16
N SER A 314 6.97 -19.12 -0.74
CA SER A 314 6.72 -20.51 -0.40
C SER A 314 7.90 -21.04 0.41
N PHE A 315 7.64 -22.01 1.27
CA PHE A 315 8.61 -22.52 2.25
C PHE A 315 8.77 -24.04 2.15
N GLU A 316 9.93 -24.55 2.58
CA GLU A 316 10.19 -26.00 2.64
C GLU A 316 9.32 -26.68 3.70
N GLU A 317 9.13 -26.00 4.83
CA GLU A 317 8.36 -26.50 5.95
C GLU A 317 6.89 -26.11 5.82
N GLU A 318 6.02 -26.95 6.37
CA GLU A 318 4.62 -26.59 6.55
C GLU A 318 4.50 -25.36 7.44
N HIS A 319 3.77 -24.37 6.94
CA HIS A 319 3.43 -23.19 7.69
C HIS A 319 2.30 -23.53 8.67
N SER A 320 2.60 -23.45 9.96
CA SER A 320 1.59 -23.61 11.02
C SER A 320 1.29 -22.27 11.68
N GLU A 321 0.12 -22.12 12.28
CA GLU A 321 -0.27 -20.93 13.04
C GLU A 321 0.70 -20.55 14.17
N SER A 322 1.55 -21.49 14.58
CA SER A 322 2.57 -21.28 15.63
C SER A 322 3.93 -20.85 15.12
N LYS A 323 4.14 -20.82 13.78
CA LYS A 323 5.42 -20.44 13.16
C LYS A 323 5.22 -19.21 12.31
N GLU A 324 6.00 -18.16 12.58
CA GLU A 324 6.08 -17.00 11.70
C GLU A 324 6.94 -17.32 10.49
N GLU A 325 6.56 -16.78 9.32
CA GLU A 325 7.25 -16.97 8.05
C GLU A 325 8.75 -16.66 8.12
N ILE A 326 9.14 -15.69 8.94
CA ILE A 326 10.54 -15.25 9.08
C ILE A 326 11.47 -16.36 9.57
N PHE A 327 10.93 -17.40 10.22
CA PHE A 327 11.68 -18.57 10.72
C PHE A 327 11.64 -19.76 9.77
N LEU A 328 11.00 -19.62 8.60
CA LEU A 328 10.87 -20.67 7.62
C LEU A 328 11.95 -20.55 6.54
N THR A 329 12.27 -21.67 5.89
CA THR A 329 13.24 -21.72 4.80
C THR A 329 12.53 -21.50 3.47
N TYR A 330 12.87 -20.44 2.78
CA TYR A 330 12.35 -20.13 1.45
C TYR A 330 12.65 -21.24 0.44
N SER A 331 11.66 -21.66 -0.34
CA SER A 331 11.80 -22.68 -1.38
C SER A 331 11.28 -22.23 -2.75
N GLY A 332 10.52 -21.14 -2.82
CA GLY A 332 9.92 -20.67 -4.06
C GLY A 332 8.86 -19.61 -3.82
N ALA A 333 7.92 -19.50 -4.74
CA ALA A 333 6.84 -18.54 -4.65
C ALA A 333 5.49 -19.20 -4.91
N GLU A 334 4.47 -18.71 -4.20
CA GLU A 334 3.11 -19.12 -4.49
C GLU A 334 2.23 -17.91 -4.81
N TRP A 335 1.33 -18.09 -5.77
CA TRP A 335 0.27 -17.15 -6.07
C TRP A 335 -1.00 -17.54 -5.35
N PHE A 336 -1.72 -16.58 -4.81
CA PHE A 336 -2.98 -16.84 -4.14
C PHE A 336 -3.93 -15.65 -4.30
N PHE A 337 -5.23 -15.93 -4.16
CA PHE A 337 -6.23 -14.88 -4.04
C PHE A 337 -6.22 -14.35 -2.60
N ASN A 338 -5.76 -13.12 -2.44
CA ASN A 338 -5.52 -12.53 -1.14
C ASN A 338 -6.80 -11.94 -0.52
N ARG A 339 -7.47 -11.02 -1.25
CA ARG A 339 -8.57 -10.27 -0.67
C ARG A 339 -9.45 -9.60 -1.73
N ILE A 340 -10.64 -9.19 -1.28
CA ILE A 340 -11.42 -8.13 -1.93
C ILE A 340 -11.25 -6.88 -1.08
N ALA A 341 -10.76 -5.81 -1.70
CA ALA A 341 -10.60 -4.52 -1.05
C ALA A 341 -11.53 -3.48 -1.66
N PHE A 342 -11.95 -2.53 -0.85
CA PHE A 342 -12.74 -1.40 -1.30
C PHE A 342 -12.19 -0.09 -0.73
N SER A 343 -12.41 0.99 -1.45
CA SER A 343 -12.06 2.33 -0.99
C SER A 343 -13.14 3.31 -1.44
N TRP A 344 -13.88 3.84 -0.48
CA TRP A 344 -14.87 4.89 -0.69
C TRP A 344 -14.25 6.24 -0.41
N THR A 345 -14.51 7.20 -1.30
CA THR A 345 -14.04 8.58 -1.17
C THR A 345 -15.24 9.51 -1.18
N HIS A 346 -15.29 10.42 -0.20
CA HIS A 346 -16.28 11.52 -0.12
C HIS A 346 -15.56 12.86 -0.13
N ILE A 347 -15.98 13.77 -1.04
CA ILE A 347 -15.45 15.14 -1.17
C ILE A 347 -16.43 16.09 -0.47
N PHE A 348 -15.92 16.89 0.47
CA PHE A 348 -16.73 17.83 1.25
C PHE A 348 -17.12 19.09 0.47
#